data_2f26cd5e4d17e91a2aa588b62820be1b
#
_entry.id   2f26cd5e4d17e91a2aa588b62820be1b
#
_cell.length_a   1.000
_cell.length_b   1.000
_cell.length_c   1.000
_cell.angle_alpha   90.00
_cell.angle_beta   90.00
_cell.angle_gamma   90.00
#
_symmetry.space_group_name_H-M   'P 1'
#
loop_
_entity.id
_entity.type
_entity.pdbx_description
1 polymer ?
#
loop_
_entity_poly.entity_id
_entity_poly.type
_entity_poly.pdbx_seq_one_letter_code
_entity_poly.pdbx_strand_id
1 'polypeptide(L)'
;MSKVLTVEQREQAGSDSYNRFEYQVHWIVCHIIGKLQEDAECIVFCEFHDDMAEFSPNTQQYQFFQIKTKEDSSNWTIAEMSKREKKKDGGYKKSFLGFIFYNYLIFGAECSHCHFVSNNDFDKEVSLWQSYIEDEKKLQTENNELYEKIKDRIKNEFTNDMPSNFDSIFDEFIQRTFVHKSELQLTTYDTQTMGKFFNHLADKNIPSNTANLIFQQLLNDVRKKSKEKIKAPISMKSLVEKKGVDIAQISKKIDGNIKNSGNYDAFHCSLIAEALPDNDIRRIEAAKTLHDARWLDIRDVRYQEIVIMLRKIISTY
;
A
#
# COMPACT_ATOMS: atom_id res chain seq x y z
N MET A 1 -20.35 20.62 -34.05
CA MET A 1 -19.61 19.92 -32.97
C MET A 1 -18.70 18.90 -33.61
N SER A 2 -17.44 18.77 -33.16
CA SER A 2 -16.51 17.80 -33.73
C SER A 2 -16.98 16.36 -33.38
N LYS A 3 -16.93 15.44 -34.35
CA LYS A 3 -17.27 14.02 -34.14
C LYS A 3 -16.45 13.35 -33.03
N VAL A 4 -15.23 13.83 -32.79
CA VAL A 4 -14.36 13.36 -31.69
C VAL A 4 -14.96 13.61 -30.31
N LEU A 5 -15.81 14.64 -30.16
CA LEU A 5 -16.45 15.01 -28.91
C LEU A 5 -17.81 14.35 -28.70
N THR A 6 -18.37 13.68 -29.73
CA THR A 6 -19.72 13.13 -29.71
C THR A 6 -19.79 11.61 -29.89
N VAL A 7 -18.66 10.99 -30.23
CA VAL A 7 -18.58 9.53 -30.39
C VAL A 7 -17.95 8.95 -29.13
N GLU A 8 -18.61 7.97 -28.54
CA GLU A 8 -18.09 7.25 -27.36
C GLU A 8 -16.76 6.57 -27.64
N GLN A 9 -15.91 6.55 -26.65
CA GLN A 9 -14.62 5.87 -26.69
C GLN A 9 -14.84 4.35 -26.81
N ARG A 10 -14.23 3.73 -27.81
CA ARG A 10 -14.46 2.31 -28.12
C ARG A 10 -13.82 1.34 -27.14
N GLU A 11 -12.70 1.73 -26.52
CA GLU A 11 -11.91 0.88 -25.63
C GLU A 11 -11.56 1.64 -24.36
N GLN A 12 -12.06 1.15 -23.23
CA GLN A 12 -11.74 1.66 -21.89
C GLN A 12 -10.90 0.66 -21.08
N ALA A 13 -10.78 -0.59 -21.55
CA ALA A 13 -10.12 -1.69 -20.84
C ALA A 13 -8.66 -1.37 -20.41
N GLY A 14 -7.95 -0.55 -21.17
CA GLY A 14 -6.61 -0.10 -20.81
C GLY A 14 -6.62 0.84 -19.60
N SER A 15 -7.55 1.80 -19.58
CA SER A 15 -7.73 2.73 -18.47
C SER A 15 -8.18 2.01 -17.21
N ASP A 16 -9.12 1.06 -17.33
CA ASP A 16 -9.63 0.27 -16.21
C ASP A 16 -8.52 -0.60 -15.60
N SER A 17 -7.72 -1.26 -16.44
CA SER A 17 -6.59 -2.07 -15.97
C SER A 17 -5.54 -1.21 -15.26
N TYR A 18 -5.26 -0.02 -15.79
CA TYR A 18 -4.34 0.92 -15.17
C TYR A 18 -4.87 1.43 -13.81
N ASN A 19 -6.13 1.84 -13.74
CA ASN A 19 -6.75 2.30 -12.51
C ASN A 19 -6.77 1.22 -11.42
N ARG A 20 -7.04 -0.04 -11.78
CA ARG A 20 -6.97 -1.17 -10.83
C ARG A 20 -5.56 -1.41 -10.32
N PHE A 21 -4.57 -1.34 -11.20
CA PHE A 21 -3.16 -1.46 -10.79
C PHE A 21 -2.73 -0.30 -9.88
N GLU A 22 -3.06 0.94 -10.22
CA GLU A 22 -2.75 2.10 -9.38
C GLU A 22 -3.46 2.03 -8.02
N TYR A 23 -4.71 1.57 -7.98
CA TYR A 23 -5.42 1.32 -6.73
C TYR A 23 -4.66 0.31 -5.85
N GLN A 24 -4.20 -0.81 -6.42
CA GLN A 24 -3.40 -1.81 -5.69
C GLN A 24 -2.11 -1.21 -5.14
N VAL A 25 -1.39 -0.42 -5.94
CA VAL A 25 -0.18 0.29 -5.50
C VAL A 25 -0.48 1.21 -4.30
N HIS A 26 -1.52 2.00 -4.38
CA HIS A 26 -1.93 2.91 -3.30
C HIS A 26 -2.39 2.15 -2.05
N TRP A 27 -3.09 1.04 -2.23
CA TRP A 27 -3.47 0.17 -1.12
C TRP A 27 -2.24 -0.40 -0.40
N ILE A 28 -1.26 -0.92 -1.15
CA ILE A 28 0.01 -1.42 -0.60
C ILE A 28 0.72 -0.29 0.18
N VAL A 29 0.77 0.92 -0.37
CA VAL A 29 1.37 2.08 0.33
C VAL A 29 0.61 2.42 1.60
N CYS A 30 -0.73 2.39 1.60
CA CYS A 30 -1.54 2.57 2.81
C CYS A 30 -1.24 1.50 3.88
N HIS A 31 -1.08 0.24 3.46
CA HIS A 31 -0.69 -0.84 4.35
C HIS A 31 0.71 -0.59 4.96
N ILE A 32 1.67 -0.19 4.14
CA ILE A 32 3.01 0.20 4.60
C ILE A 32 2.95 1.35 5.62
N ILE A 33 2.12 2.37 5.37
CA ILE A 33 1.94 3.49 6.31
C ILE A 33 1.37 2.99 7.64
N GLY A 34 0.40 2.08 7.62
CA GLY A 34 -0.11 1.43 8.83
C GLY A 34 0.99 0.71 9.61
N LYS A 35 1.83 -0.07 8.93
CA LYS A 35 2.96 -0.77 9.55
C LYS A 35 4.03 0.19 10.11
N LEU A 36 4.25 1.33 9.48
CA LEU A 36 5.11 2.40 10.02
C LEU A 36 4.52 3.03 11.29
N GLN A 37 3.20 3.12 11.40
CA GLN A 37 2.51 3.62 12.60
C GLN A 37 2.59 2.63 13.76
N GLU A 38 2.57 1.33 13.45
CA GLU A 38 2.69 0.24 14.43
C GLU A 38 4.15 -0.03 14.85
N ASP A 39 5.12 0.65 14.23
CA ASP A 39 6.57 0.37 14.36
C ASP A 39 6.91 -1.11 14.11
N ALA A 40 6.21 -1.71 13.13
CA ALA A 40 6.28 -3.13 12.85
C ALA A 40 7.58 -3.51 12.12
N GLU A 41 8.20 -4.59 12.56
CA GLU A 41 9.31 -5.22 11.83
C GLU A 41 8.76 -6.23 10.83
N CYS A 42 8.51 -5.79 9.58
CA CYS A 42 8.07 -6.67 8.51
C CYS A 42 8.61 -6.22 7.15
N ILE A 43 8.50 -7.11 6.16
CA ILE A 43 8.85 -6.86 4.77
C ILE A 43 7.60 -7.08 3.92
N VAL A 44 7.22 -6.07 3.17
CA VAL A 44 6.10 -6.14 2.21
C VAL A 44 6.65 -6.48 0.83
N PHE A 45 6.21 -7.59 0.24
CA PHE A 45 6.54 -8.01 -1.11
C PHE A 45 5.42 -7.66 -2.08
N CYS A 46 5.76 -6.93 -3.15
CA CYS A 46 4.80 -6.48 -4.16
C CYS A 46 4.67 -7.51 -5.29
N GLU A 47 3.43 -7.91 -5.66
CA GLU A 47 3.18 -8.88 -6.74
C GLU A 47 4.03 -10.16 -6.59
N PHE A 48 3.96 -10.78 -5.41
CA PHE A 48 4.69 -12.00 -5.09
C PHE A 48 3.74 -13.04 -4.48
N HIS A 49 3.42 -14.06 -5.26
CA HIS A 49 2.44 -15.11 -5.01
C HIS A 49 0.98 -14.63 -4.89
N ASP A 50 0.76 -13.35 -4.62
CA ASP A 50 -0.50 -12.63 -4.69
C ASP A 50 -0.24 -11.15 -5.00
N ASP A 51 -1.26 -10.29 -5.00
CA ASP A 51 -1.11 -8.85 -5.24
C ASP A 51 -0.12 -8.24 -4.21
N MET A 52 -0.10 -8.76 -2.96
CA MET A 52 0.89 -8.43 -1.93
C MET A 52 1.12 -9.63 -1.00
N ALA A 53 2.36 -9.80 -0.53
CA ALA A 53 2.67 -10.65 0.62
C ALA A 53 3.41 -9.86 1.70
N GLU A 54 3.08 -10.08 2.97
CA GLU A 54 3.79 -9.54 4.12
C GLU A 54 4.55 -10.65 4.81
N PHE A 55 5.83 -10.45 5.07
CA PHE A 55 6.69 -11.40 5.77
C PHE A 55 7.10 -10.85 7.14
N SER A 56 6.88 -11.65 8.16
CA SER A 56 7.35 -11.38 9.52
C SER A 56 8.68 -12.10 9.78
N PRO A 57 9.80 -11.38 9.95
CA PRO A 57 11.08 -12.01 10.29
C PRO A 57 11.05 -12.74 11.64
N ASN A 58 10.21 -12.29 12.57
CA ASN A 58 10.12 -12.85 13.93
C ASN A 58 9.48 -14.23 13.95
N THR A 59 8.42 -14.43 13.15
CA THR A 59 7.69 -15.71 13.08
C THR A 59 8.09 -16.57 11.88
N GLN A 60 8.84 -16.02 10.93
CA GLN A 60 9.19 -16.64 9.64
C GLN A 60 7.95 -17.03 8.82
N GLN A 61 6.86 -16.28 8.94
CA GLN A 61 5.59 -16.55 8.29
C GLN A 61 5.19 -15.43 7.34
N TYR A 62 4.35 -15.78 6.36
CA TYR A 62 3.78 -14.88 5.38
C TYR A 62 2.29 -14.69 5.59
N GLN A 63 1.81 -13.51 5.27
CA GLN A 63 0.40 -13.22 5.03
C GLN A 63 0.24 -12.84 3.56
N PHE A 64 -0.80 -13.36 2.89
CA PHE A 64 -1.06 -13.10 1.48
C PHE A 64 -2.31 -12.24 1.32
N PHE A 65 -2.23 -11.23 0.47
CA PHE A 65 -3.31 -10.26 0.27
C PHE A 65 -3.71 -10.23 -1.21
N GLN A 66 -4.95 -10.56 -1.48
CA GLN A 66 -5.57 -10.40 -2.79
C GLN A 66 -6.45 -9.16 -2.80
N ILE A 67 -6.07 -8.17 -3.63
CA ILE A 67 -6.70 -6.85 -3.68
C ILE A 67 -7.54 -6.76 -4.94
N LYS A 68 -8.87 -6.60 -4.79
CA LYS A 68 -9.79 -6.54 -5.92
C LYS A 68 -10.67 -5.29 -5.84
N THR A 69 -10.97 -4.73 -7.00
CA THR A 69 -11.83 -3.55 -7.13
C THR A 69 -13.06 -3.84 -7.94
N LYS A 70 -14.16 -3.19 -7.57
CA LYS A 70 -15.38 -3.08 -8.38
C LYS A 70 -15.68 -1.62 -8.66
N GLU A 71 -16.16 -1.32 -9.85
CA GLU A 71 -16.59 0.02 -10.26
C GLU A 71 -18.07 0.27 -9.92
N ASP A 72 -18.87 -0.79 -9.94
CA ASP A 72 -20.26 -0.75 -9.50
C ASP A 72 -20.39 -0.85 -7.97
N SER A 73 -21.53 -0.48 -7.43
CA SER A 73 -21.82 -0.52 -5.99
C SER A 73 -22.31 -1.89 -5.49
N SER A 74 -22.15 -2.95 -6.28
CA SER A 74 -22.61 -4.28 -5.88
C SER A 74 -21.69 -4.90 -4.83
N ASN A 75 -22.28 -5.56 -3.83
CA ASN A 75 -21.53 -6.26 -2.79
C ASN A 75 -20.86 -7.53 -3.34
N TRP A 76 -19.72 -7.88 -2.77
CA TRP A 76 -19.08 -9.16 -3.04
C TRP A 76 -19.87 -10.30 -2.39
N THR A 77 -20.12 -11.35 -3.17
CA THR A 77 -20.78 -12.57 -2.73
C THR A 77 -19.84 -13.77 -2.77
N ILE A 78 -20.12 -14.82 -1.99
CA ILE A 78 -19.38 -16.09 -2.10
C ILE A 78 -19.38 -16.61 -3.55
N ALA A 79 -20.51 -16.42 -4.26
CA ALA A 79 -20.64 -16.85 -5.66
C ALA A 79 -19.64 -16.13 -6.57
N GLU A 80 -19.48 -14.83 -6.44
CA GLU A 80 -18.52 -14.04 -7.23
C GLU A 80 -17.07 -14.33 -6.85
N MET A 81 -16.77 -14.40 -5.55
CA MET A 81 -15.43 -14.73 -5.06
C MET A 81 -14.97 -16.12 -5.51
N SER A 82 -15.90 -17.06 -5.71
CA SER A 82 -15.63 -18.42 -6.21
C SER A 82 -15.91 -18.61 -7.71
N LYS A 83 -16.22 -17.53 -8.45
CA LYS A 83 -16.47 -17.60 -9.89
C LYS A 83 -15.17 -17.83 -10.66
N ARG A 84 -15.16 -18.86 -11.52
CA ARG A 84 -14.01 -19.21 -12.36
C ARG A 84 -14.17 -18.62 -13.75
N GLU A 85 -13.14 -18.01 -14.27
CA GLU A 85 -13.07 -17.55 -15.65
C GLU A 85 -12.60 -18.64 -16.58
N LYS A 86 -13.23 -18.76 -17.73
CA LYS A 86 -12.83 -19.70 -18.78
C LYS A 86 -11.56 -19.19 -19.49
N LYS A 87 -10.55 -20.04 -19.65
CA LYS A 87 -9.36 -19.74 -20.42
C LYS A 87 -9.64 -19.87 -21.93
N LYS A 88 -8.83 -19.18 -22.75
CA LYS A 88 -8.92 -19.23 -24.20
C LYS A 88 -8.62 -20.63 -24.77
N ASP A 89 -7.80 -21.41 -24.10
CA ASP A 89 -7.36 -22.77 -24.44
C ASP A 89 -8.29 -23.88 -23.94
N GLY A 90 -9.45 -23.53 -23.33
CA GLY A 90 -10.49 -24.46 -22.88
C GLY A 90 -10.43 -24.74 -21.41
N GLY A 91 -9.68 -24.51 -20.56
CA GLY A 91 -9.72 -24.73 -19.09
C GLY A 91 -10.38 -23.59 -18.33
N TYR A 92 -10.24 -23.62 -17.02
CA TYR A 92 -10.66 -22.53 -16.13
C TYR A 92 -9.48 -21.99 -15.35
N LYS A 93 -9.45 -20.68 -15.12
CA LYS A 93 -8.57 -20.09 -14.13
C LYS A 93 -9.07 -20.46 -12.73
N LYS A 94 -8.21 -20.36 -11.74
CA LYS A 94 -8.66 -20.40 -10.34
C LYS A 94 -9.55 -19.18 -10.05
N SER A 95 -10.56 -19.38 -9.22
CA SER A 95 -11.34 -18.27 -8.66
C SER A 95 -10.50 -17.44 -7.68
N PHE A 96 -11.01 -16.33 -7.17
CA PHE A 96 -10.31 -15.57 -6.14
C PHE A 96 -10.12 -16.39 -4.86
N LEU A 97 -11.17 -17.03 -4.37
CA LEU A 97 -11.06 -17.96 -3.23
C LEU A 97 -10.14 -19.14 -3.54
N GLY A 98 -10.19 -19.66 -4.77
CA GLY A 98 -9.31 -20.74 -5.20
C GLY A 98 -7.84 -20.33 -5.25
N PHE A 99 -7.50 -19.08 -5.60
CA PHE A 99 -6.13 -18.57 -5.51
C PHE A 99 -5.65 -18.45 -4.07
N ILE A 100 -6.49 -17.89 -3.21
CA ILE A 100 -6.17 -17.74 -1.78
C ILE A 100 -5.95 -19.12 -1.14
N PHE A 101 -6.84 -20.08 -1.42
CA PHE A 101 -6.70 -21.46 -0.93
C PHE A 101 -5.45 -22.14 -1.49
N TYR A 102 -5.12 -21.90 -2.77
CA TYR A 102 -3.89 -22.42 -3.38
C TYR A 102 -2.63 -21.91 -2.67
N ASN A 103 -2.56 -20.63 -2.34
CA ASN A 103 -1.44 -20.09 -1.57
C ASN A 103 -1.35 -20.76 -0.19
N TYR A 104 -2.47 -20.89 0.51
CA TYR A 104 -2.52 -21.60 1.80
C TYR A 104 -2.04 -23.04 1.68
N LEU A 105 -2.49 -23.76 0.64
CA LEU A 105 -2.11 -25.16 0.40
C LEU A 105 -0.61 -25.32 0.09
N ILE A 106 -0.02 -24.42 -0.70
CA ILE A 106 1.39 -24.51 -1.10
C ILE A 106 2.33 -24.12 0.04
N PHE A 107 2.00 -23.07 0.79
CA PHE A 107 2.89 -22.54 1.81
C PHE A 107 2.67 -23.16 3.20
N GLY A 108 1.52 -23.77 3.43
CA GLY A 108 1.23 -24.53 4.66
C GLY A 108 1.57 -23.75 5.94
N ALA A 109 2.48 -24.27 6.74
CA ALA A 109 2.89 -23.66 8.01
C ALA A 109 3.58 -22.28 7.84
N GLU A 110 4.12 -21.97 6.66
CA GLU A 110 4.69 -20.66 6.37
C GLU A 110 3.60 -19.60 6.11
N CYS A 111 2.36 -20.00 5.83
CA CYS A 111 1.22 -19.11 5.65
C CYS A 111 0.47 -18.92 6.97
N SER A 112 0.60 -17.76 7.60
CA SER A 112 -0.17 -17.45 8.81
C SER A 112 -1.60 -17.07 8.49
N HIS A 113 -1.81 -16.18 7.53
CA HIS A 113 -3.14 -15.66 7.15
C HIS A 113 -3.24 -15.39 5.65
N CYS A 114 -4.47 -15.42 5.18
CA CYS A 114 -4.85 -15.00 3.84
C CYS A 114 -5.88 -13.88 3.94
N HIS A 115 -5.83 -12.92 3.00
CA HIS A 115 -6.69 -11.76 3.03
C HIS A 115 -7.29 -11.51 1.65
N PHE A 116 -8.60 -11.29 1.61
CA PHE A 116 -9.29 -10.74 0.46
C PHE A 116 -9.68 -9.29 0.77
N VAL A 117 -9.22 -8.36 -0.04
CA VAL A 117 -9.44 -6.93 0.19
C VAL A 117 -10.19 -6.33 -0.99
N SER A 118 -11.21 -5.52 -0.72
CA SER A 118 -11.92 -4.78 -1.77
C SER A 118 -12.33 -3.38 -1.35
N ASN A 119 -12.50 -2.49 -2.35
CA ASN A 119 -13.10 -1.16 -2.17
C ASN A 119 -14.61 -1.22 -1.89
N ASN A 120 -15.27 -2.33 -2.25
CA ASN A 120 -16.72 -2.51 -2.07
C ASN A 120 -17.07 -3.33 -0.83
N ASP A 121 -18.30 -3.21 -0.42
CA ASP A 121 -18.87 -3.98 0.68
C ASP A 121 -19.04 -5.46 0.30
N PHE A 122 -19.31 -6.25 1.31
CA PHE A 122 -19.58 -7.67 1.23
C PHE A 122 -21.06 -7.94 1.54
N ASP A 123 -21.60 -8.99 0.94
CA ASP A 123 -22.96 -9.41 1.24
C ASP A 123 -23.09 -9.96 2.67
N LYS A 124 -24.32 -10.28 3.06
CA LYS A 124 -24.62 -10.75 4.40
C LYS A 124 -23.90 -12.06 4.74
N GLU A 125 -23.71 -12.98 3.78
CA GLU A 125 -23.04 -14.27 4.02
C GLU A 125 -21.54 -14.08 4.26
N VAL A 126 -20.88 -13.28 3.42
CA VAL A 126 -19.45 -12.98 3.58
C VAL A 126 -19.19 -12.19 4.87
N SER A 127 -20.04 -11.20 5.17
CA SER A 127 -19.94 -10.42 6.41
C SER A 127 -20.14 -11.29 7.65
N LEU A 128 -21.07 -12.25 7.59
CA LEU A 128 -21.30 -13.20 8.68
C LEU A 128 -20.10 -14.13 8.86
N TRP A 129 -19.55 -14.67 7.77
CA TRP A 129 -18.32 -15.46 7.85
C TRP A 129 -17.19 -14.64 8.52
N GLN A 130 -16.96 -13.42 8.07
CA GLN A 130 -15.92 -12.56 8.66
C GLN A 130 -16.15 -12.31 10.16
N SER A 131 -17.38 -12.01 10.58
CA SER A 131 -17.68 -11.77 12.00
C SER A 131 -17.39 -12.98 12.89
N TYR A 132 -17.62 -14.20 12.41
CA TYR A 132 -17.26 -15.39 13.18
C TYR A 132 -15.73 -15.56 13.32
N ILE A 133 -14.97 -15.23 12.27
CA ILE A 133 -13.51 -15.27 12.33
C ILE A 133 -12.97 -14.23 13.32
N GLU A 134 -13.48 -12.99 13.26
CA GLU A 134 -13.10 -11.90 14.17
C GLU A 134 -13.43 -12.23 15.64
N ASP A 135 -14.54 -12.92 15.88
CA ASP A 135 -14.95 -13.40 17.20
C ASP A 135 -14.23 -14.68 17.63
N GLU A 136 -13.25 -15.18 16.87
CA GLU A 136 -12.53 -16.45 17.09
C GLU A 136 -13.47 -17.68 17.15
N LYS A 137 -14.65 -17.60 16.51
CA LYS A 137 -15.63 -18.67 16.42
C LYS A 137 -15.40 -19.53 15.19
N LYS A 138 -15.68 -20.81 15.30
CA LYS A 138 -15.58 -21.74 14.17
C LYS A 138 -16.82 -21.63 13.27
N LEU A 139 -16.63 -21.23 12.01
CA LEU A 139 -17.70 -21.13 11.04
C LEU A 139 -18.52 -22.44 10.94
N GLN A 140 -17.85 -23.60 10.96
CA GLN A 140 -18.50 -24.89 10.90
C GLN A 140 -19.51 -25.12 12.04
N THR A 141 -19.17 -24.65 13.25
CA THR A 141 -20.03 -24.81 14.42
C THR A 141 -21.20 -23.82 14.43
N GLU A 142 -20.89 -22.56 14.06
CA GLU A 142 -21.86 -21.45 14.12
C GLU A 142 -22.81 -21.44 12.92
N ASN A 143 -22.30 -21.82 11.73
CA ASN A 143 -23.09 -21.85 10.50
C ASN A 143 -22.58 -22.92 9.53
N ASN A 144 -22.95 -24.15 9.78
CA ASN A 144 -22.53 -25.31 8.96
C ASN A 144 -22.99 -25.21 7.50
N GLU A 145 -24.14 -24.59 7.22
CA GLU A 145 -24.62 -24.43 5.85
C GLU A 145 -23.68 -23.53 5.03
N LEU A 146 -23.28 -22.41 5.60
CA LEU A 146 -22.35 -21.49 4.96
C LEU A 146 -20.94 -22.11 4.83
N TYR A 147 -20.49 -22.83 5.87
CA TYR A 147 -19.23 -23.55 5.84
C TYR A 147 -19.19 -24.58 4.69
N GLU A 148 -20.18 -25.45 4.58
CA GLU A 148 -20.25 -26.47 3.52
C GLU A 148 -20.39 -25.80 2.13
N LYS A 149 -21.14 -24.72 2.03
CA LYS A 149 -21.27 -23.94 0.79
C LYS A 149 -19.92 -23.44 0.28
N ILE A 150 -19.06 -22.88 1.14
CA ILE A 150 -17.73 -22.40 0.76
C ILE A 150 -16.81 -23.60 0.44
N LYS A 151 -16.85 -24.64 1.28
CA LYS A 151 -16.08 -25.86 1.14
C LYS A 151 -16.31 -26.55 -0.20
N ASP A 152 -17.57 -26.75 -0.57
CA ASP A 152 -17.95 -27.39 -1.82
C ASP A 152 -17.47 -26.61 -3.06
N ARG A 153 -17.51 -25.29 -3.01
CA ARG A 153 -17.01 -24.44 -4.11
C ARG A 153 -15.50 -24.62 -4.32
N ILE A 154 -14.74 -24.60 -3.24
CA ILE A 154 -13.28 -24.82 -3.30
C ILE A 154 -13.00 -26.28 -3.70
N LYS A 155 -13.68 -27.25 -3.10
CA LYS A 155 -13.53 -28.66 -3.42
C LYS A 155 -13.76 -28.96 -4.92
N ASN A 156 -14.79 -28.39 -5.49
CA ASN A 156 -15.09 -28.52 -6.93
C ASN A 156 -14.02 -27.91 -7.82
N GLU A 157 -13.32 -26.89 -7.36
CA GLU A 157 -12.23 -26.26 -8.11
C GLU A 157 -10.95 -27.10 -8.09
N PHE A 158 -10.69 -27.83 -7.01
CA PHE A 158 -9.48 -28.63 -6.77
C PHE A 158 -9.67 -30.12 -7.02
N THR A 159 -10.69 -30.55 -7.73
CA THR A 159 -11.02 -31.97 -7.96
C THR A 159 -9.84 -32.84 -8.40
N ASN A 160 -8.97 -32.31 -9.26
CA ASN A 160 -7.80 -33.02 -9.78
C ASN A 160 -6.54 -32.92 -8.90
N ASP A 161 -6.47 -31.90 -8.03
CA ASP A 161 -5.28 -31.57 -7.23
C ASP A 161 -5.61 -31.61 -5.72
N MET A 162 -6.65 -32.38 -5.33
CA MET A 162 -7.14 -32.40 -3.95
C MET A 162 -6.18 -33.17 -3.04
N PRO A 163 -5.72 -32.54 -1.94
CA PRO A 163 -4.90 -33.26 -0.96
C PRO A 163 -5.75 -34.30 -0.21
N SER A 164 -5.11 -35.38 0.23
CA SER A 164 -5.79 -36.46 0.97
C SER A 164 -6.41 -36.02 2.30
N ASN A 165 -5.88 -34.94 2.89
CA ASN A 165 -6.34 -34.34 4.14
C ASN A 165 -7.05 -33.01 3.90
N PHE A 166 -7.76 -32.86 2.79
CA PHE A 166 -8.44 -31.62 2.38
C PHE A 166 -9.31 -31.03 3.48
N ASP A 167 -10.09 -31.84 4.18
CA ASP A 167 -11.02 -31.34 5.21
C ASP A 167 -10.28 -30.63 6.34
N SER A 168 -9.19 -31.22 6.84
CA SER A 168 -8.36 -30.60 7.88
C SER A 168 -7.69 -29.31 7.41
N ILE A 169 -7.17 -29.30 6.18
CA ILE A 169 -6.55 -28.11 5.59
C ILE A 169 -7.59 -27.00 5.39
N PHE A 170 -8.80 -27.38 4.95
CA PHE A 170 -9.88 -26.41 4.76
C PHE A 170 -10.36 -25.81 6.08
N ASP A 171 -10.47 -26.61 7.14
CA ASP A 171 -10.82 -26.14 8.48
C ASP A 171 -9.86 -25.08 9.01
N GLU A 172 -8.55 -25.29 8.79
CA GLU A 172 -7.55 -24.29 9.15
C GLU A 172 -7.60 -23.06 8.24
N PHE A 173 -7.71 -23.28 6.94
CA PHE A 173 -7.78 -22.22 5.94
C PHE A 173 -8.90 -21.24 6.19
N ILE A 174 -10.12 -21.76 6.45
CA ILE A 174 -11.31 -20.91 6.62
C ILE A 174 -11.19 -20.00 7.86
N GLN A 175 -10.50 -20.48 8.91
CA GLN A 175 -10.24 -19.72 10.13
C GLN A 175 -9.10 -18.69 9.99
N ARG A 176 -8.27 -18.84 8.98
CA ARG A 176 -7.12 -17.96 8.70
C ARG A 176 -7.33 -17.05 7.49
N THR A 177 -8.55 -17.05 6.95
CA THR A 177 -8.89 -16.23 5.80
C THR A 177 -9.79 -15.07 6.19
N PHE A 178 -9.27 -13.85 6.06
CA PHE A 178 -9.95 -12.60 6.41
C PHE A 178 -10.43 -11.87 5.16
N VAL A 179 -11.55 -11.21 5.31
CA VAL A 179 -12.18 -10.43 4.24
C VAL A 179 -12.31 -8.98 4.72
N HIS A 180 -11.71 -8.03 4.00
CA HIS A 180 -11.64 -6.65 4.45
C HIS A 180 -12.21 -5.69 3.42
N LYS A 181 -13.06 -4.77 3.86
CA LYS A 181 -13.35 -3.57 3.09
C LYS A 181 -12.18 -2.60 3.24
N SER A 182 -11.65 -2.18 2.11
CA SER A 182 -10.62 -1.13 2.07
C SER A 182 -11.21 0.22 2.45
N GLU A 183 -10.45 1.03 3.17
CA GLU A 183 -10.80 2.43 3.41
C GLU A 183 -10.64 3.31 2.16
N LEU A 184 -9.85 2.85 1.18
CA LEU A 184 -9.62 3.57 -0.06
C LEU A 184 -10.81 3.41 -1.01
N GLN A 185 -11.25 4.54 -1.55
CA GLN A 185 -12.26 4.59 -2.60
C GLN A 185 -11.59 4.65 -3.97
N LEU A 186 -12.20 3.99 -4.96
CA LEU A 186 -11.64 3.88 -6.32
C LEU A 186 -11.46 5.24 -7.02
N THR A 187 -12.20 6.27 -6.62
CA THR A 187 -12.15 7.62 -7.20
C THR A 187 -11.19 8.59 -6.50
N THR A 188 -10.73 8.26 -5.28
CA THR A 188 -9.98 9.18 -4.41
C THR A 188 -8.80 8.52 -3.69
N TYR A 189 -8.42 7.30 -4.08
CA TYR A 189 -7.35 6.53 -3.42
C TYR A 189 -6.02 7.30 -3.33
N ASP A 190 -5.68 8.06 -4.35
CA ASP A 190 -4.46 8.87 -4.40
C ASP A 190 -4.42 9.94 -3.31
N THR A 191 -5.47 10.73 -3.22
CA THR A 191 -5.62 11.79 -2.21
C THR A 191 -5.72 11.21 -0.80
N GLN A 192 -6.46 10.10 -0.63
CA GLN A 192 -6.60 9.43 0.66
C GLN A 192 -5.26 8.86 1.14
N THR A 193 -4.49 8.19 0.26
CA THR A 193 -3.17 7.65 0.60
C THR A 193 -2.19 8.75 0.98
N MET A 194 -2.15 9.83 0.19
CA MET A 194 -1.32 10.99 0.48
C MET A 194 -1.70 11.62 1.83
N GLY A 195 -2.99 11.79 2.11
CA GLY A 195 -3.49 12.31 3.38
C GLY A 195 -3.05 11.45 4.56
N LYS A 196 -3.16 10.12 4.48
CA LYS A 196 -2.67 9.19 5.51
C LYS A 196 -1.17 9.35 5.76
N PHE A 197 -0.38 9.46 4.69
CA PHE A 197 1.07 9.63 4.82
C PHE A 197 1.43 10.95 5.50
N PHE A 198 0.80 12.06 5.11
CA PHE A 198 1.04 13.35 5.73
C PHE A 198 0.61 13.37 7.21
N ASN A 199 -0.51 12.72 7.54
CA ASN A 199 -0.94 12.58 8.94
C ASN A 199 0.07 11.77 9.77
N HIS A 200 0.65 10.69 9.22
CA HIS A 200 1.72 9.94 9.90
C HIS A 200 2.97 10.81 10.17
N LEU A 201 3.23 11.78 9.32
CA LEU A 201 4.39 12.67 9.47
C LEU A 201 4.08 13.98 10.22
N ALA A 202 2.82 14.24 10.61
CA ALA A 202 2.39 15.53 11.14
C ALA A 202 3.20 15.98 12.36
N ASP A 203 3.50 15.05 13.27
CA ASP A 203 4.24 15.33 14.50
C ASP A 203 5.78 15.30 14.32
N LYS A 204 6.25 14.95 13.11
CA LYS A 204 7.68 14.76 12.84
C LYS A 204 8.39 16.02 12.32
N ASN A 205 7.71 17.16 12.24
CA ASN A 205 8.26 18.44 11.75
C ASN A 205 9.00 18.37 10.40
N ILE A 206 8.53 17.52 9.48
CA ILE A 206 9.11 17.37 8.14
C ILE A 206 8.48 18.43 7.22
N PRO A 207 9.28 19.21 6.48
CA PRO A 207 8.76 20.13 5.47
C PRO A 207 7.88 19.42 4.44
N SER A 208 6.75 20.03 4.06
CA SER A 208 5.77 19.44 3.15
C SER A 208 6.38 18.98 1.83
N ASN A 209 7.36 19.70 1.28
CA ASN A 209 8.06 19.31 0.06
C ASN A 209 8.89 18.03 0.26
N THR A 210 9.56 17.90 1.40
CA THR A 210 10.32 16.68 1.75
C THR A 210 9.36 15.50 1.97
N ALA A 211 8.27 15.71 2.69
CA ALA A 211 7.23 14.70 2.88
C ALA A 211 6.67 14.21 1.54
N ASN A 212 6.37 15.14 0.62
CA ASN A 212 5.90 14.79 -0.72
C ASN A 212 6.95 14.00 -1.52
N LEU A 213 8.23 14.38 -1.47
CA LEU A 213 9.29 13.62 -2.13
C LEU A 213 9.41 12.20 -1.59
N ILE A 214 9.35 12.01 -0.27
CA ILE A 214 9.39 10.67 0.36
C ILE A 214 8.17 9.86 -0.09
N PHE A 215 6.98 10.46 -0.11
CA PHE A 215 5.76 9.80 -0.57
C PHE A 215 5.86 9.35 -2.03
N GLN A 216 6.31 10.23 -2.93
CA GLN A 216 6.49 9.90 -4.34
C GLN A 216 7.56 8.82 -4.56
N GLN A 217 8.64 8.84 -3.77
CA GLN A 217 9.65 7.78 -3.80
C GLN A 217 9.06 6.44 -3.37
N LEU A 218 8.27 6.40 -2.30
CA LEU A 218 7.60 5.20 -1.83
C LEU A 218 6.64 4.63 -2.88
N LEU A 219 5.78 5.47 -3.49
CA LEU A 219 4.91 5.06 -4.59
C LEU A 219 5.68 4.48 -5.77
N ASN A 220 6.77 5.16 -6.17
CA ASN A 220 7.59 4.72 -7.30
C ASN A 220 8.33 3.42 -6.98
N ASP A 221 8.79 3.22 -5.75
CA ASP A 221 9.41 1.97 -5.30
C ASP A 221 8.41 0.81 -5.37
N VAL A 222 7.19 0.98 -4.87
CA VAL A 222 6.13 -0.03 -4.95
C VAL A 222 5.79 -0.33 -6.41
N ARG A 223 5.58 0.69 -7.26
CA ARG A 223 5.31 0.50 -8.71
C ARG A 223 6.43 -0.26 -9.41
N LYS A 224 7.69 0.08 -9.13
CA LYS A 224 8.86 -0.58 -9.71
C LYS A 224 8.92 -2.04 -9.29
N LYS A 225 8.79 -2.31 -7.99
CA LYS A 225 8.83 -3.65 -7.43
C LYS A 225 7.66 -4.51 -7.90
N SER A 226 6.47 -3.94 -8.07
CA SER A 226 5.31 -4.64 -8.65
C SER A 226 5.56 -5.09 -10.10
N LYS A 227 6.26 -4.30 -10.90
CA LYS A 227 6.57 -4.62 -12.31
C LYS A 227 7.71 -5.63 -12.49
N GLU A 228 8.57 -5.81 -11.50
CA GLU A 228 9.70 -6.74 -11.60
C GLU A 228 9.20 -8.19 -11.75
N LYS A 229 9.84 -8.92 -12.65
CA LYS A 229 9.59 -10.35 -12.84
C LYS A 229 10.74 -11.15 -12.26
N ILE A 230 10.41 -12.11 -11.43
CA ILE A 230 11.39 -13.00 -10.81
C ILE A 230 11.17 -14.44 -11.26
N LYS A 231 12.21 -15.24 -11.19
CA LYS A 231 12.15 -16.69 -11.47
C LYS A 231 12.65 -17.43 -10.24
N ALA A 232 11.93 -18.47 -9.87
CA ALA A 232 12.37 -19.40 -8.83
C ALA A 232 13.47 -20.34 -9.37
N PRO A 233 14.42 -20.80 -8.53
CA PRO A 233 14.60 -20.40 -7.15
C PRO A 233 15.27 -19.01 -7.02
N ILE A 234 14.95 -18.30 -5.92
CA ILE A 234 15.52 -16.99 -5.62
C ILE A 234 15.93 -16.92 -4.13
N SER A 235 17.04 -16.26 -3.82
CA SER A 235 17.45 -16.04 -2.43
C SER A 235 16.61 -14.94 -1.78
N MET A 236 16.41 -15.01 -0.45
CA MET A 236 15.68 -13.96 0.30
C MET A 236 16.28 -12.57 0.05
N LYS A 237 17.61 -12.43 0.06
CA LYS A 237 18.28 -11.16 -0.25
C LYS A 237 17.87 -10.61 -1.61
N SER A 238 17.90 -11.42 -2.65
CA SER A 238 17.50 -11.01 -4.00
C SER A 238 16.00 -10.74 -4.11
N LEU A 239 15.18 -11.48 -3.37
CA LEU A 239 13.74 -11.27 -3.31
C LEU A 239 13.42 -9.90 -2.66
N VAL A 240 14.04 -9.58 -1.53
CA VAL A 240 13.90 -8.28 -0.86
C VAL A 240 14.33 -7.14 -1.77
N GLU A 241 15.49 -7.29 -2.44
CA GLU A 241 15.98 -6.27 -3.37
C GLU A 241 14.99 -5.99 -4.52
N LYS A 242 14.44 -7.04 -5.12
CA LYS A 242 13.58 -6.92 -6.31
C LYS A 242 12.12 -6.63 -5.99
N LYS A 243 11.58 -7.22 -4.95
CA LYS A 243 10.14 -7.22 -4.62
C LYS A 243 9.82 -6.64 -3.26
N GLY A 244 10.79 -6.61 -2.33
CA GLY A 244 10.56 -6.31 -0.93
C GLY A 244 10.65 -4.82 -0.60
N VAL A 245 9.73 -4.33 0.21
CA VAL A 245 9.75 -3.03 0.87
C VAL A 245 9.93 -3.29 2.36
N ASP A 246 11.10 -3.01 2.87
CA ASP A 246 11.46 -3.22 4.28
C ASP A 246 11.02 -2.01 5.12
N ILE A 247 10.09 -2.24 6.04
CA ILE A 247 9.47 -1.18 6.85
C ILE A 247 10.50 -0.50 7.75
N ALA A 248 11.42 -1.25 8.36
CA ALA A 248 12.46 -0.69 9.20
C ALA A 248 13.43 0.21 8.42
N GLN A 249 13.70 -0.11 7.14
CA GLN A 249 14.52 0.74 6.29
C GLN A 249 13.80 2.04 5.90
N ILE A 250 12.49 1.98 5.66
CA ILE A 250 11.70 3.19 5.38
C ILE A 250 11.67 4.09 6.61
N SER A 251 11.39 3.54 7.80
CA SER A 251 11.41 4.28 9.06
C SER A 251 12.75 5.00 9.25
N LYS A 252 13.87 4.28 9.09
CA LYS A 252 15.23 4.87 9.16
C LYS A 252 15.47 5.98 8.14
N LYS A 253 14.94 5.86 6.92
CA LYS A 253 15.03 6.92 5.90
C LYS A 253 14.25 8.15 6.30
N ILE A 254 13.03 7.96 6.82
CA ILE A 254 12.20 9.06 7.32
C ILE A 254 12.94 9.77 8.47
N ASP A 255 13.42 9.04 9.46
CA ASP A 255 14.16 9.59 10.61
C ASP A 255 15.49 10.23 10.21
N GLY A 256 16.18 9.66 9.23
CA GLY A 256 17.40 10.25 8.65
C GLY A 256 17.12 11.58 7.95
N ASN A 257 15.99 11.71 7.24
CA ASN A 257 15.56 12.97 6.65
C ASN A 257 15.18 14.00 7.71
N ILE A 258 14.60 13.59 8.84
CA ILE A 258 14.32 14.47 9.99
C ILE A 258 15.63 15.02 10.57
N LYS A 259 16.61 14.14 10.82
CA LYS A 259 17.94 14.55 11.34
C LYS A 259 18.67 15.47 10.36
N ASN A 260 18.60 15.16 9.07
CA ASN A 260 19.23 15.98 8.04
C ASN A 260 18.50 17.31 7.83
N SER A 261 17.16 17.38 8.04
CA SER A 261 16.44 18.64 8.02
C SER A 261 16.86 19.54 9.19
N GLY A 262 17.12 18.98 10.38
CA GLY A 262 17.66 19.76 11.51
C GLY A 262 19.06 20.32 11.24
N ASN A 263 19.95 19.52 10.66
CA ASN A 263 21.27 20.00 10.21
C ASN A 263 21.18 20.96 9.03
N TYR A 264 20.21 20.76 8.16
CA TYR A 264 19.90 21.63 7.04
C TYR A 264 19.32 22.97 7.52
N ASP A 265 18.51 22.97 8.57
CA ASP A 265 17.97 24.17 9.18
C ASP A 265 19.08 25.06 9.77
N ALA A 266 20.08 24.47 10.42
CA ALA A 266 21.26 25.20 10.89
C ALA A 266 22.07 25.79 9.74
N PHE A 267 22.26 25.03 8.67
CA PHE A 267 22.93 25.49 7.46
C PHE A 267 22.14 26.58 6.74
N HIS A 268 20.82 26.45 6.65
CA HIS A 268 19.92 27.48 6.13
C HIS A 268 19.99 28.77 6.93
N CYS A 269 19.91 28.68 8.25
CA CYS A 269 20.04 29.87 9.11
C CYS A 269 21.39 30.55 8.91
N SER A 270 22.47 29.78 8.75
CA SER A 270 23.80 30.30 8.43
C SER A 270 23.84 31.06 7.10
N LEU A 271 23.28 30.48 6.02
CA LEU A 271 23.23 31.11 4.71
C LEU A 271 22.37 32.38 4.70
N ILE A 272 21.23 32.36 5.39
CA ILE A 272 20.39 33.55 5.56
C ILE A 272 21.13 34.59 6.37
N ALA A 273 21.81 34.16 7.45
CA ALA A 273 22.63 35.06 8.25
C ALA A 273 23.76 35.71 7.44
N GLU A 274 24.43 34.99 6.53
CA GLU A 274 25.44 35.55 5.63
C GLU A 274 24.87 36.55 4.59
N ALA A 275 23.59 36.41 4.24
CA ALA A 275 22.92 37.33 3.32
C ALA A 275 22.52 38.66 3.96
N LEU A 276 22.49 38.74 5.30
CA LEU A 276 22.13 39.94 6.06
C LEU A 276 23.40 40.78 6.40
N PRO A 277 23.31 42.09 6.61
CA PRO A 277 24.46 42.94 6.94
C PRO A 277 25.24 42.48 8.18
N ASP A 278 26.59 42.57 8.14
CA ASP A 278 27.43 42.25 9.26
C ASP A 278 27.15 43.15 10.48
N ASN A 279 27.26 42.56 11.67
CA ASN A 279 27.16 43.22 12.99
C ASN A 279 25.77 43.43 13.61
N ASP A 280 24.75 42.78 13.15
CA ASP A 280 23.47 42.85 13.84
C ASP A 280 23.10 41.51 14.53
N ILE A 281 23.02 41.53 15.89
CA ILE A 281 22.57 40.35 16.67
C ILE A 281 21.18 39.89 16.19
N ARG A 282 20.31 40.81 15.75
CA ARG A 282 18.99 40.53 15.20
C ARG A 282 19.04 39.75 13.88
N ARG A 283 20.21 39.70 13.23
CA ARG A 283 20.44 38.94 12.00
C ARG A 283 20.10 37.46 12.14
N ILE A 284 20.58 36.82 13.22
CA ILE A 284 20.32 35.41 13.49
C ILE A 284 18.85 35.18 13.86
N GLU A 285 18.26 36.10 14.65
CA GLU A 285 16.86 36.03 15.03
C GLU A 285 15.94 36.24 13.80
N ALA A 286 16.25 37.17 12.92
CA ALA A 286 15.51 37.38 11.68
C ALA A 286 15.63 36.17 10.73
N ALA A 287 16.83 35.61 10.57
CA ALA A 287 17.05 34.41 9.76
C ALA A 287 16.24 33.23 10.30
N LYS A 288 16.26 33.02 11.62
CA LYS A 288 15.47 32.01 12.30
C LYS A 288 13.98 32.21 12.12
N THR A 289 13.49 33.45 12.30
CA THR A 289 12.08 33.80 12.14
C THR A 289 11.59 33.52 10.71
N LEU A 290 12.37 33.91 9.69
CA LEU A 290 12.04 33.66 8.29
C LEU A 290 12.05 32.17 7.93
N HIS A 291 12.98 31.42 8.52
CA HIS A 291 13.05 30.00 8.37
C HIS A 291 11.86 29.29 9.08
N ASP A 292 11.60 29.60 10.34
CA ASP A 292 10.50 29.03 11.12
C ASP A 292 9.13 29.36 10.53
N ALA A 293 8.98 30.56 9.93
CA ALA A 293 7.80 30.95 9.16
C ALA A 293 7.71 30.26 7.77
N ARG A 294 8.70 29.46 7.40
CA ARG A 294 8.81 28.77 6.09
C ARG A 294 8.78 29.72 4.87
N TRP A 295 9.18 30.94 5.05
CA TRP A 295 9.24 31.96 3.98
C TRP A 295 10.47 31.78 3.10
N LEU A 296 11.52 31.15 3.62
CA LEU A 296 12.76 30.89 2.90
C LEU A 296 13.11 29.40 2.98
N ASP A 297 13.05 28.71 1.87
CA ASP A 297 13.58 27.39 1.67
C ASP A 297 14.60 27.42 0.53
N ILE A 298 15.87 27.05 0.82
CA ILE A 298 16.96 27.03 -0.18
C ILE A 298 16.66 26.11 -1.39
N ARG A 299 15.71 25.16 -1.21
CA ARG A 299 15.25 24.30 -2.29
C ARG A 299 14.21 24.98 -3.20
N ASP A 300 13.65 26.08 -2.76
CA ASP A 300 12.74 26.85 -3.61
C ASP A 300 13.56 27.47 -4.74
N VAL A 301 13.11 27.29 -5.99
CA VAL A 301 13.72 27.87 -7.19
C VAL A 301 13.86 29.39 -7.08
N ARG A 302 13.02 30.04 -6.26
CA ARG A 302 13.00 31.47 -6.01
C ARG A 302 13.92 31.92 -4.87
N TYR A 303 14.60 30.97 -4.21
CA TYR A 303 15.48 31.30 -3.08
C TYR A 303 16.51 32.39 -3.43
N GLN A 304 17.17 32.26 -4.57
CA GLN A 304 18.15 33.23 -5.06
C GLN A 304 17.53 34.62 -5.27
N GLU A 305 16.33 34.67 -5.83
CA GLU A 305 15.59 35.92 -6.07
C GLU A 305 15.21 36.60 -4.75
N ILE A 306 14.74 35.80 -3.77
CA ILE A 306 14.36 36.28 -2.44
C ILE A 306 15.60 36.82 -1.69
N VAL A 307 16.73 36.12 -1.75
CA VAL A 307 17.99 36.57 -1.13
C VAL A 307 18.49 37.89 -1.76
N ILE A 308 18.42 38.01 -3.09
CA ILE A 308 18.78 39.24 -3.81
C ILE A 308 17.84 40.39 -3.43
N MET A 309 16.53 40.10 -3.30
CA MET A 309 15.55 41.11 -2.91
C MET A 309 15.78 41.57 -1.46
N LEU A 310 16.04 40.66 -0.53
CA LEU A 310 16.36 40.99 0.87
C LEU A 310 17.63 41.83 0.96
N ARG A 311 18.70 41.47 0.24
CA ARG A 311 19.94 42.29 0.17
C ARG A 311 19.67 43.71 -0.33
N LYS A 312 18.84 43.88 -1.36
CA LYS A 312 18.44 45.21 -1.86
C LYS A 312 17.68 46.01 -0.79
N ILE A 313 16.69 45.42 -0.14
CA ILE A 313 15.90 46.11 0.90
C ILE A 313 16.81 46.55 2.04
N ILE A 314 17.68 45.69 2.54
CA ILE A 314 18.55 45.94 3.69
C ILE A 314 19.63 47.00 3.33
N SER A 315 20.11 47.03 2.09
CA SER A 315 21.10 48.03 1.65
C SER A 315 20.49 49.44 1.38
N THR A 316 19.16 49.55 1.44
CA THR A 316 18.45 50.84 1.16
C THR A 316 18.04 51.52 2.48
N TYR A 317 18.17 50.88 3.59
CA TYR A 317 17.95 51.37 4.95
C TYR A 317 19.26 51.42 5.75
#